data_a842a979fbe944b182b1971f7408648b
#
_entry.id   a842a979fbe944b182b1971f7408648b
#
_cell.length_a   1.000
_cell.length_b   1.000
_cell.length_c   1.000
_cell.angle_alpha   90.00
_cell.angle_beta   90.00
_cell.angle_gamma   90.00
#
_symmetry.space_group_name_H-M   'P 1'
#
loop_
_entity.id
_entity.type
_entity.pdbx_description
1 polymer ?
#
loop_
_entity_poly.entity_id
_entity_poly.type
_entity_poly.pdbx_seq_one_letter_code
_entity_poly.pdbx_strand_id
1 'polypeptide(L)'
;MKSTLNRLKLLVLLAFVHFSGSAQDNYLPLYTQYNADNPLLISSAYAGIGTYMKIRLNGASQWVGVENAPATQTLTTDFRVGDRSGVGVVIYNDQNGYTSQHGARFGFAHHLTLDPFFEQYLSFGLSYQYDGFSVDTSEIGGMFLETYRGDESSHNFEVSALFRRGDFYMSLAVANLLPREMSVDDEQQIKAPNQLTNYGVFTGYSFRKRNQSFVIEPSVFFQYFPSDQRSVTDLHLKIRWRKTKSYSYVGVSSRVLNEQFGNPLFVAPMFGMKKGSLFLAYSYQINTNTVFNYNSGSHQITLGLDIKQKPSACQCTY
;
A
#
# COMPACT_ATOMS: atom_id res chain seq x y z
N MET A 1 -14.21 25.97 33.65
CA MET A 1 -13.22 25.68 32.62
C MET A 1 -12.03 24.79 33.07
N LYS A 2 -11.40 25.03 34.24
CA LYS A 2 -10.29 24.17 34.74
C LYS A 2 -10.70 22.72 35.05
N SER A 3 -11.93 22.46 35.52
CA SER A 3 -12.39 21.10 35.86
C SER A 3 -12.67 20.22 34.65
N THR A 4 -13.15 20.77 33.55
CA THR A 4 -13.41 20.07 32.29
C THR A 4 -12.09 19.68 31.59
N LEU A 5 -11.07 20.53 31.66
CA LEU A 5 -9.73 20.25 31.09
C LEU A 5 -9.01 19.11 31.85
N ASN A 6 -9.20 19.04 33.17
CA ASN A 6 -8.62 17.95 33.97
C ASN A 6 -9.34 16.61 33.76
N ARG A 7 -10.66 16.62 33.52
CA ARG A 7 -11.40 15.40 33.15
C ARG A 7 -11.01 14.89 31.75
N LEU A 8 -10.75 15.81 30.82
CA LEU A 8 -10.27 15.44 29.48
C LEU A 8 -8.86 14.83 29.52
N LYS A 9 -7.96 15.37 30.35
CA LYS A 9 -6.62 14.78 30.58
C LYS A 9 -6.70 13.42 31.25
N LEU A 10 -7.62 13.20 32.17
CA LEU A 10 -7.81 11.92 32.83
C LEU A 10 -8.38 10.86 31.88
N LEU A 11 -9.30 11.23 30.97
CA LEU A 11 -9.86 10.37 29.93
C LEU A 11 -8.78 9.98 28.89
N VAL A 12 -7.92 10.91 28.53
CA VAL A 12 -6.77 10.61 27.63
C VAL A 12 -5.75 9.71 28.32
N LEU A 13 -5.55 9.87 29.66
CA LEU A 13 -4.61 9.02 30.42
C LEU A 13 -5.16 7.61 30.62
N LEU A 14 -6.47 7.46 30.84
CA LEU A 14 -7.15 6.16 31.01
C LEU A 14 -7.23 5.35 29.70
N ALA A 15 -7.15 5.99 28.52
CA ALA A 15 -7.07 5.31 27.23
C ALA A 15 -5.70 4.60 26.99
N PHE A 16 -4.71 4.84 27.85
CA PHE A 16 -3.36 4.26 27.72
C PHE A 16 -3.07 3.05 28.61
N VAL A 17 -4.08 2.49 29.31
CA VAL A 17 -3.82 1.38 30.25
C VAL A 17 -4.45 0.09 29.74
N HIS A 18 -3.59 -0.92 29.55
CA HIS A 18 -3.78 -2.36 29.32
C HIS A 18 -3.97 -2.81 27.87
N PHE A 19 -2.87 -3.31 27.27
CA PHE A 19 -2.96 -4.38 26.28
C PHE A 19 -1.85 -5.42 26.47
N SER A 20 -2.30 -6.64 26.73
CA SER A 20 -1.46 -7.85 26.74
C SER A 20 -1.08 -8.20 25.31
N GLY A 21 0.21 -8.46 25.03
CA GLY A 21 0.68 -8.80 23.70
C GLY A 21 0.13 -10.12 23.20
N SER A 22 -0.58 -10.08 22.08
CA SER A 22 -0.88 -11.24 21.24
C SER A 22 0.13 -11.28 20.09
N ALA A 23 0.52 -12.48 19.64
CA ALA A 23 1.36 -12.65 18.47
C ALA A 23 0.66 -12.04 17.25
N GLN A 24 1.37 -11.19 16.51
CA GLN A 24 0.81 -10.45 15.38
C GLN A 24 1.12 -11.18 14.09
N ASP A 25 0.07 -11.39 13.31
CA ASP A 25 0.15 -12.03 12.01
C ASP A 25 0.65 -11.00 10.96
N ASN A 26 1.86 -11.20 10.45
CA ASN A 26 2.53 -10.27 9.53
C ASN A 26 2.17 -10.50 8.05
N TYR A 27 1.03 -11.08 7.75
CA TYR A 27 0.61 -11.54 6.43
C TYR A 27 0.25 -10.44 5.43
N LEU A 28 0.40 -9.17 5.77
CA LEU A 28 0.05 -8.05 4.90
C LEU A 28 1.27 -7.59 4.10
N PRO A 29 1.13 -7.48 2.77
CA PRO A 29 2.24 -7.05 1.93
C PRO A 29 2.76 -5.67 2.35
N LEU A 30 4.08 -5.54 2.50
CA LEU A 30 4.74 -4.30 2.92
C LEU A 30 4.59 -3.15 1.94
N TYR A 31 4.38 -3.45 0.65
CA TYR A 31 4.22 -2.42 -0.36
C TYR A 31 3.02 -1.51 -0.12
N THR A 32 2.06 -1.90 0.72
CA THR A 32 0.93 -1.06 1.09
C THR A 32 1.33 0.20 1.88
N GLN A 33 2.51 0.24 2.49
CA GLN A 33 3.01 1.42 3.21
C GLN A 33 3.32 2.60 2.30
N TYR A 34 3.62 2.35 1.03
CA TYR A 34 3.84 3.39 0.02
C TYR A 34 2.56 3.88 -0.65
N ASN A 35 1.42 3.50 -0.16
CA ASN A 35 0.11 3.89 -0.68
C ASN A 35 -0.01 5.41 -0.86
N ALA A 36 0.54 6.18 0.07
CA ALA A 36 0.52 7.64 0.00
C ALA A 36 1.32 8.22 -1.18
N ASP A 37 2.30 7.49 -1.72
CA ASP A 37 3.16 7.94 -2.82
C ASP A 37 2.89 7.20 -4.13
N ASN A 38 2.35 6.00 -4.06
CA ASN A 38 2.00 5.18 -5.22
C ASN A 38 0.63 4.52 -5.04
N PRO A 39 -0.47 5.28 -5.16
CA PRO A 39 -1.82 4.80 -4.92
C PRO A 39 -2.28 3.73 -5.93
N LEU A 40 -1.57 3.52 -7.06
CA LEU A 40 -1.81 2.43 -7.98
C LEU A 40 -1.68 1.05 -7.30
N LEU A 41 -0.86 0.94 -6.25
CA LEU A 41 -0.71 -0.30 -5.48
C LEU A 41 -1.99 -0.67 -4.74
N ILE A 42 -2.82 0.32 -4.37
CA ILE A 42 -4.09 0.11 -3.66
C ILE A 42 -5.24 -0.12 -4.63
N SER A 43 -5.27 0.65 -5.73
CA SER A 43 -6.47 0.75 -6.57
C SER A 43 -6.08 1.07 -8.00
N SER A 44 -6.55 0.23 -8.92
CA SER A 44 -6.38 0.43 -10.37
C SER A 44 -7.10 1.69 -10.88
N ALA A 45 -8.10 2.23 -10.14
CA ALA A 45 -8.79 3.46 -10.49
C ALA A 45 -7.86 4.70 -10.52
N TYR A 46 -6.64 4.62 -9.98
CA TYR A 46 -5.62 5.67 -10.08
C TYR A 46 -4.80 5.64 -11.39
N ALA A 47 -4.92 4.59 -12.20
CA ALA A 47 -4.10 4.43 -13.39
C ALA A 47 -4.31 5.59 -14.39
N GLY A 48 -3.21 6.19 -14.83
CA GLY A 48 -3.22 7.28 -15.81
C GLY A 48 -3.62 8.66 -15.26
N ILE A 49 -3.77 8.83 -13.95
CA ILE A 49 -4.01 10.14 -13.36
C ILE A 49 -2.70 10.92 -13.26
N GLY A 50 -2.71 12.13 -13.78
CA GLY A 50 -1.58 13.05 -13.81
C GLY A 50 -1.05 13.31 -15.19
N THR A 51 -0.11 14.27 -15.28
CA THR A 51 0.49 14.71 -16.54
C THR A 51 1.71 13.89 -16.97
N TYR A 52 2.06 12.88 -16.17
CA TYR A 52 3.26 12.06 -16.37
C TYR A 52 2.89 10.58 -16.41
N MET A 53 3.53 9.85 -17.31
CA MET A 53 3.75 8.43 -17.12
C MET A 53 4.68 8.26 -15.93
N LYS A 54 4.29 7.48 -14.95
CA LYS A 54 5.06 7.25 -13.73
C LYS A 54 5.63 5.84 -13.75
N ILE A 55 6.91 5.73 -13.47
CA ILE A 55 7.59 4.45 -13.26
C ILE A 55 8.15 4.50 -11.85
N ARG A 56 7.88 3.47 -11.04
CA ARG A 56 8.35 3.38 -9.66
C ARG A 56 8.94 1.99 -9.42
N LEU A 57 10.16 1.97 -8.95
CA LEU A 57 10.84 0.77 -8.45
C LEU A 57 10.91 0.90 -6.92
N ASN A 58 10.26 0.00 -6.21
CA ASN A 58 10.28 -0.04 -4.75
C ASN A 58 11.06 -1.28 -4.31
N GLY A 59 11.88 -1.11 -3.29
CA GLY A 59 12.55 -2.19 -2.58
C GLY A 59 12.27 -2.04 -1.09
N ALA A 60 11.91 -3.15 -0.45
CA ALA A 60 11.73 -3.23 0.99
C ALA A 60 12.53 -4.40 1.54
N SER A 61 13.26 -4.18 2.62
CA SER A 61 13.94 -5.20 3.41
C SER A 61 13.42 -5.11 4.83
N GLN A 62 12.81 -6.19 5.30
CA GLN A 62 12.23 -6.25 6.64
C GLN A 62 13.23 -6.85 7.61
N TRP A 63 13.06 -6.58 8.90
CA TRP A 63 13.76 -7.21 10.01
C TRP A 63 15.26 -7.33 9.79
N VAL A 64 15.90 -6.22 9.44
CA VAL A 64 17.33 -6.18 9.14
C VAL A 64 18.13 -6.77 10.30
N GLY A 65 19.05 -7.70 9.98
CA GLY A 65 19.84 -8.47 10.94
C GLY A 65 19.29 -9.88 11.21
N VAL A 66 18.13 -10.23 10.68
CA VAL A 66 17.58 -11.59 10.71
C VAL A 66 17.94 -12.30 9.41
N GLU A 67 18.41 -13.54 9.50
CA GLU A 67 18.73 -14.38 8.34
C GLU A 67 17.46 -14.75 7.59
N ASN A 68 17.50 -14.74 6.25
CA ASN A 68 16.35 -14.99 5.37
C ASN A 68 15.13 -14.11 5.66
N ALA A 69 15.36 -12.89 6.16
CA ALA A 69 14.31 -11.93 6.45
C ALA A 69 13.56 -11.51 5.17
N PRO A 70 12.27 -11.16 5.28
CA PRO A 70 11.46 -10.82 4.11
C PRO A 70 12.03 -9.65 3.30
N ALA A 71 12.02 -9.81 1.98
CA ALA A 71 12.44 -8.79 1.02
C ALA A 71 11.44 -8.70 -0.13
N THR A 72 10.89 -7.51 -0.35
CA THR A 72 9.90 -7.25 -1.40
C THR A 72 10.47 -6.29 -2.43
N GLN A 73 10.30 -6.60 -3.70
CA GLN A 73 10.62 -5.73 -4.83
C GLN A 73 9.36 -5.51 -5.66
N THR A 74 9.11 -4.26 -6.06
CA THR A 74 7.92 -3.93 -6.84
C THR A 74 8.26 -2.90 -7.91
N LEU A 75 7.92 -3.22 -9.16
CA LEU A 75 7.97 -2.29 -10.28
C LEU A 75 6.55 -1.90 -10.66
N THR A 76 6.25 -0.60 -10.68
CA THR A 76 4.96 -0.09 -11.13
C THR A 76 5.13 0.90 -12.25
N THR A 77 4.21 0.89 -13.19
CA THR A 77 4.07 1.94 -14.19
C THR A 77 2.61 2.26 -14.42
N ASP A 78 2.29 3.55 -14.57
CA ASP A 78 0.96 4.01 -14.99
C ASP A 78 1.06 5.14 -16.01
N PHE A 79 0.16 5.11 -16.97
CA PHE A 79 0.10 6.13 -18.04
C PHE A 79 -1.29 6.21 -18.66
N ARG A 80 -1.57 7.33 -19.30
CA ARG A 80 -2.81 7.50 -20.07
C ARG A 80 -2.70 6.84 -21.43
N VAL A 81 -3.78 6.16 -21.83
CA VAL A 81 -3.95 5.60 -23.19
C VAL A 81 -4.97 6.38 -24.03
N GLY A 82 -5.55 7.44 -23.47
CA GLY A 82 -6.50 8.34 -24.10
C GLY A 82 -6.83 9.51 -23.18
N ASP A 83 -7.82 10.34 -23.57
CA ASP A 83 -8.18 11.52 -22.77
C ASP A 83 -8.82 11.17 -21.42
N ARG A 84 -9.49 10.02 -21.35
CA ARG A 84 -10.28 9.59 -20.17
C ARG A 84 -9.90 8.21 -19.65
N SER A 85 -8.85 7.61 -20.17
CA SER A 85 -8.49 6.25 -19.79
C SER A 85 -7.02 6.14 -19.48
N GLY A 86 -6.68 5.26 -18.56
CA GLY A 86 -5.32 4.95 -18.17
C GLY A 86 -5.10 3.46 -17.98
N VAL A 87 -3.84 3.07 -18.05
CA VAL A 87 -3.37 1.70 -17.83
C VAL A 87 -2.31 1.74 -16.73
N GLY A 88 -2.35 0.74 -15.87
CA GLY A 88 -1.37 0.52 -14.83
C GLY A 88 -0.85 -0.90 -14.87
N VAL A 89 0.44 -1.06 -14.60
CA VAL A 89 1.09 -2.37 -14.47
C VAL A 89 1.85 -2.39 -13.15
N VAL A 90 1.70 -3.47 -12.40
CA VAL A 90 2.47 -3.75 -11.19
C VAL A 90 3.12 -5.11 -11.38
N ILE A 91 4.42 -5.20 -11.17
CA ILE A 91 5.16 -6.46 -11.14
C ILE A 91 5.84 -6.51 -9.78
N TYR A 92 5.78 -7.65 -9.11
CA TYR A 92 6.40 -7.79 -7.80
C TYR A 92 7.07 -9.13 -7.61
N ASN A 93 8.06 -9.15 -6.74
CA ASN A 93 8.71 -10.32 -6.20
C ASN A 93 8.84 -10.14 -4.69
N ASP A 94 8.35 -11.10 -3.93
CA ASP A 94 8.41 -11.13 -2.48
C ASP A 94 9.05 -12.44 -2.02
N GLN A 95 10.09 -12.34 -1.23
CA GLN A 95 10.79 -13.47 -0.65
C GLN A 95 10.64 -13.41 0.86
N ASN A 96 10.23 -14.50 1.48
CA ASN A 96 10.07 -14.62 2.92
C ASN A 96 10.56 -15.98 3.39
N GLY A 97 11.76 -16.02 3.98
CA GLY A 97 12.41 -17.28 4.30
C GLY A 97 12.68 -18.10 3.02
N TYR A 98 12.20 -19.32 3.03
CA TYR A 98 12.31 -20.26 1.90
C TYR A 98 11.13 -20.15 0.92
N THR A 99 10.20 -19.22 1.14
CA THR A 99 9.06 -19.00 0.24
C THR A 99 9.29 -17.80 -0.66
N SER A 100 8.91 -17.91 -1.92
CA SER A 100 8.95 -16.84 -2.90
C SER A 100 7.58 -16.68 -3.53
N GLN A 101 7.12 -15.45 -3.61
CA GLN A 101 5.89 -15.08 -4.29
C GLN A 101 6.20 -14.01 -5.34
N HIS A 102 5.80 -14.24 -6.57
CA HIS A 102 5.97 -13.28 -7.65
C HIS A 102 4.67 -13.11 -8.41
N GLY A 103 4.46 -11.94 -8.97
CA GLY A 103 3.22 -11.70 -9.68
C GLY A 103 3.23 -10.46 -10.54
N ALA A 104 2.16 -10.36 -11.34
CA ALA A 104 1.91 -9.20 -12.19
C ALA A 104 0.42 -8.82 -12.13
N ARG A 105 0.14 -7.52 -12.03
CA ARG A 105 -1.21 -6.96 -12.08
C ARG A 105 -1.31 -5.97 -13.22
N PHE A 106 -2.33 -6.14 -14.06
CA PHE A 106 -2.64 -5.27 -15.20
C PHE A 106 -3.97 -4.56 -14.90
N GLY A 107 -3.92 -3.25 -14.75
CA GLY A 107 -5.07 -2.43 -14.43
C GLY A 107 -5.46 -1.50 -15.58
N PHE A 108 -6.75 -1.30 -15.73
CA PHE A 108 -7.35 -0.30 -16.62
C PHE A 108 -8.23 0.62 -15.79
N ALA A 109 -8.19 1.92 -16.08
CA ALA A 109 -9.08 2.89 -15.45
C ALA A 109 -9.77 3.75 -16.49
N HIS A 110 -11.04 4.11 -16.19
CA HIS A 110 -11.81 5.09 -16.94
C HIS A 110 -12.27 6.23 -16.04
N HIS A 111 -12.06 7.47 -16.49
CA HIS A 111 -12.26 8.67 -15.70
C HIS A 111 -13.42 9.50 -16.26
N LEU A 112 -14.34 9.86 -15.37
CA LEU A 112 -15.51 10.67 -15.68
C LEU A 112 -15.39 12.03 -15.00
N THR A 113 -15.80 13.09 -15.71
CA THR A 113 -16.06 14.40 -15.14
C THR A 113 -17.51 14.45 -14.72
N LEU A 114 -17.77 14.59 -13.41
CA LEU A 114 -19.12 14.77 -12.88
C LEU A 114 -19.51 16.25 -12.92
N ASP A 115 -18.62 17.11 -12.43
CA ASP A 115 -18.78 18.56 -12.43
C ASP A 115 -17.41 19.23 -12.58
N PRO A 116 -17.16 19.89 -13.72
CA PRO A 116 -15.88 20.57 -13.95
C PRO A 116 -15.71 21.83 -13.12
N PHE A 117 -16.81 22.49 -12.72
CA PHE A 117 -16.75 23.72 -11.94
C PHE A 117 -16.31 23.46 -10.49
N PHE A 118 -16.80 22.36 -9.90
CA PHE A 118 -16.42 21.93 -8.56
C PHE A 118 -15.27 20.91 -8.55
N GLU A 119 -14.59 20.71 -9.70
CA GLU A 119 -13.50 19.75 -9.87
C GLU A 119 -13.87 18.33 -9.35
N GLN A 120 -15.08 17.88 -9.72
CA GLN A 120 -15.58 16.56 -9.29
C GLN A 120 -15.34 15.53 -10.37
N TYR A 121 -14.66 14.48 -10.00
CA TYR A 121 -14.29 13.38 -10.90
C TYR A 121 -14.57 12.04 -10.24
N LEU A 122 -15.03 11.08 -11.06
CA LEU A 122 -15.23 9.69 -10.68
C LEU A 122 -14.43 8.82 -11.62
N SER A 123 -13.65 7.90 -11.08
CA SER A 123 -12.87 6.94 -11.86
C SER A 123 -13.26 5.53 -11.47
N PHE A 124 -13.36 4.65 -12.44
CA PHE A 124 -13.56 3.22 -12.24
C PHE A 124 -12.32 2.48 -12.69
N GLY A 125 -11.89 1.50 -11.92
CA GLY A 125 -10.76 0.64 -12.21
C GLY A 125 -11.15 -0.82 -12.21
N LEU A 126 -10.52 -1.57 -13.09
CA LEU A 126 -10.55 -3.02 -13.17
C LEU A 126 -9.12 -3.50 -13.31
N SER A 127 -8.71 -4.50 -12.56
CA SER A 127 -7.43 -5.15 -12.80
C SER A 127 -7.54 -6.67 -12.77
N TYR A 128 -6.65 -7.30 -13.54
CA TYR A 128 -6.36 -8.72 -13.54
C TYR A 128 -5.00 -8.93 -12.90
N GLN A 129 -4.89 -9.92 -12.03
CA GLN A 129 -3.70 -10.28 -11.31
C GLN A 129 -3.34 -11.75 -11.56
N TYR A 130 -2.06 -12.00 -11.78
CA TYR A 130 -1.44 -13.31 -11.81
C TYR A 130 -0.40 -13.39 -10.69
N ASP A 131 -0.44 -14.46 -9.91
CA ASP A 131 0.50 -14.72 -8.82
C ASP A 131 1.06 -16.13 -8.94
N GLY A 132 2.36 -16.26 -8.76
CA GLY A 132 3.08 -17.51 -8.62
C GLY A 132 3.66 -17.63 -7.21
N PHE A 133 3.62 -18.81 -6.65
CA PHE A 133 4.18 -19.14 -5.34
C PHE A 133 5.10 -20.34 -5.47
N SER A 134 6.27 -20.26 -4.86
CA SER A 134 7.24 -21.37 -4.83
C SER A 134 7.90 -21.48 -3.46
N VAL A 135 8.37 -22.67 -3.12
CA VAL A 135 9.13 -22.94 -1.90
C VAL A 135 10.48 -23.54 -2.28
N ASP A 136 11.54 -22.96 -1.78
CA ASP A 136 12.90 -23.53 -1.94
C ASP A 136 13.10 -24.68 -0.94
N THR A 137 13.03 -25.89 -1.44
CA THR A 137 13.21 -27.12 -0.65
C THR A 137 14.67 -27.54 -0.53
N SER A 138 15.60 -26.92 -1.26
CA SER A 138 17.01 -27.31 -1.31
C SER A 138 17.71 -27.16 0.04
N GLU A 139 17.26 -26.21 0.85
CA GLU A 139 17.81 -25.88 2.17
C GLU A 139 17.10 -26.58 3.34
N ILE A 140 15.91 -27.17 3.11
CA ILE A 140 15.08 -27.78 4.17
C ILE A 140 15.48 -29.22 4.48
N GLY A 141 16.65 -29.68 4.06
CA GLY A 141 17.21 -31.00 4.42
C GLY A 141 16.32 -32.21 4.12
N GLY A 142 16.77 -33.08 3.30
CA GLY A 142 16.37 -34.39 2.74
C GLY A 142 15.14 -35.18 3.22
N MET A 143 14.44 -34.82 4.28
CA MET A 143 13.33 -35.62 4.85
C MET A 143 11.95 -35.22 4.32
N PHE A 144 11.83 -34.05 3.67
CA PHE A 144 10.54 -33.53 3.14
C PHE A 144 10.47 -33.46 1.61
N LEU A 145 11.53 -33.92 0.91
CA LEU A 145 11.71 -33.74 -0.53
C LEU A 145 10.73 -34.52 -1.42
N GLU A 146 10.11 -35.58 -0.93
CA GLU A 146 9.19 -36.39 -1.73
C GLU A 146 7.74 -35.86 -1.78
N THR A 147 7.39 -34.96 -0.88
CA THR A 147 5.98 -34.56 -0.68
C THR A 147 5.66 -33.15 -1.21
N TYR A 148 6.68 -32.32 -1.48
CA TYR A 148 6.43 -30.97 -1.99
C TYR A 148 6.63 -30.93 -3.52
N ARG A 149 5.55 -30.83 -4.23
CA ARG A 149 5.51 -30.50 -5.66
C ARG A 149 4.94 -29.09 -5.83
N GLY A 150 5.84 -28.14 -6.02
CA GLY A 150 5.35 -27.23 -6.91
C GLY A 150 5.26 -25.78 -6.74
N ASP A 151 5.50 -25.21 -7.85
CA ASP A 151 5.08 -23.88 -8.18
C ASP A 151 3.55 -23.87 -8.33
N GLU A 152 2.88 -23.11 -7.48
CA GLU A 152 1.45 -22.86 -7.59
C GLU A 152 1.22 -21.50 -8.25
N SER A 153 0.24 -21.44 -9.15
CA SER A 153 -0.17 -20.17 -9.76
C SER A 153 -1.65 -19.90 -9.51
N SER A 154 -2.00 -18.63 -9.43
CA SER A 154 -3.38 -18.19 -9.26
C SER A 154 -3.68 -16.96 -10.10
N HIS A 155 -4.96 -16.78 -10.40
CA HIS A 155 -5.48 -15.64 -11.14
C HIS A 155 -6.54 -14.95 -10.31
N ASN A 156 -6.55 -13.64 -10.31
CA ASN A 156 -7.54 -12.89 -9.55
C ASN A 156 -7.89 -11.56 -10.23
N PHE A 157 -8.93 -10.89 -9.70
CA PHE A 157 -9.41 -9.61 -10.18
C PHE A 157 -9.60 -8.63 -9.04
N GLU A 158 -9.47 -7.35 -9.36
CA GLU A 158 -9.83 -6.23 -8.50
C GLU A 158 -10.79 -5.32 -9.27
N VAL A 159 -11.81 -4.83 -8.59
CA VAL A 159 -12.64 -3.72 -9.05
C VAL A 159 -12.48 -2.56 -8.08
N SER A 160 -12.44 -1.35 -8.61
CA SER A 160 -12.23 -0.17 -7.77
C SER A 160 -12.94 1.06 -8.33
N ALA A 161 -13.18 2.02 -7.43
CA ALA A 161 -13.70 3.34 -7.75
C ALA A 161 -12.91 4.40 -6.99
N LEU A 162 -12.73 5.57 -7.60
CA LEU A 162 -12.07 6.72 -7.00
C LEU A 162 -12.90 7.98 -7.24
N PHE A 163 -13.33 8.61 -6.18
CA PHE A 163 -13.94 9.93 -6.19
C PHE A 163 -12.92 11.00 -5.81
N ARG A 164 -12.88 12.09 -6.57
CA ARG A 164 -12.03 13.27 -6.29
C ARG A 164 -12.86 14.53 -6.38
N ARG A 165 -12.66 15.45 -5.43
CA ARG A 165 -13.28 16.77 -5.42
C ARG A 165 -12.30 17.80 -4.88
N GLY A 166 -11.73 18.60 -5.77
CA GLY A 166 -10.64 19.52 -5.41
C GLY A 166 -9.47 18.78 -4.72
N ASP A 167 -9.24 19.10 -3.47
CA ASP A 167 -8.16 18.52 -2.64
C ASP A 167 -8.56 17.24 -1.90
N PHE A 168 -9.82 16.85 -1.94
CA PHE A 168 -10.32 15.61 -1.33
C PHE A 168 -10.28 14.44 -2.31
N TYR A 169 -9.94 13.27 -1.83
CA TYR A 169 -10.05 12.02 -2.57
C TYR A 169 -10.49 10.86 -1.68
N MET A 170 -11.23 9.92 -2.27
CA MET A 170 -11.63 8.67 -1.64
C MET A 170 -11.69 7.56 -2.68
N SER A 171 -10.92 6.50 -2.47
CA SER A 171 -10.91 5.30 -3.29
C SER A 171 -11.48 4.12 -2.53
N LEU A 172 -12.28 3.32 -3.22
CA LEU A 172 -12.82 2.04 -2.76
C LEU A 172 -12.27 0.97 -3.70
N ALA A 173 -11.82 -0.14 -3.16
CA ALA A 173 -11.35 -1.29 -3.92
C ALA A 173 -11.82 -2.59 -3.31
N VAL A 174 -12.20 -3.54 -4.15
CA VAL A 174 -12.44 -4.94 -3.76
C VAL A 174 -11.45 -5.78 -4.55
N ALA A 175 -10.50 -6.37 -3.84
CA ALA A 175 -9.45 -7.18 -4.44
C ALA A 175 -9.65 -8.67 -4.11
N ASN A 176 -9.03 -9.52 -4.92
CA ASN A 176 -9.12 -10.98 -4.83
C ASN A 176 -10.57 -11.46 -4.87
N LEU A 177 -11.27 -11.09 -5.95
CA LEU A 177 -12.70 -11.41 -6.17
C LEU A 177 -12.95 -12.90 -6.35
N LEU A 178 -11.97 -13.66 -6.81
CA LEU A 178 -12.06 -15.12 -6.96
C LEU A 178 -11.47 -15.76 -5.70
N PRO A 179 -12.31 -16.28 -4.80
CA PRO A 179 -11.81 -17.00 -3.63
C PRO A 179 -11.11 -18.28 -4.10
N ARG A 180 -9.94 -18.55 -3.53
CA ARG A 180 -9.26 -19.82 -3.74
C ARG A 180 -9.81 -20.82 -2.75
N GLU A 181 -10.46 -21.88 -3.24
CA GLU A 181 -10.83 -23.01 -2.41
C GLU A 181 -9.56 -23.80 -2.02
N MET A 182 -9.35 -23.99 -0.74
CA MET A 182 -8.35 -24.94 -0.25
C MET A 182 -8.93 -26.34 -0.47
N SER A 183 -8.34 -27.11 -1.39
CA SER A 183 -8.65 -28.54 -1.44
C SER A 183 -8.11 -29.20 -0.18
N VAL A 184 -8.99 -29.82 0.59
CA VAL A 184 -8.71 -30.42 1.90
C VAL A 184 -7.99 -31.79 1.77
N ASP A 185 -7.76 -32.27 0.55
CA ASP A 185 -7.40 -33.68 0.30
C ASP A 185 -5.93 -34.05 0.46
N ASP A 186 -5.02 -33.11 0.77
CA ASP A 186 -3.61 -33.43 0.98
C ASP A 186 -3.06 -32.74 2.23
N GLU A 187 -3.10 -33.42 3.36
CA GLU A 187 -2.57 -32.95 4.67
C GLU A 187 -1.04 -32.71 4.69
N GLN A 188 -0.35 -32.97 3.61
CA GLN A 188 1.13 -32.93 3.56
C GLN A 188 1.72 -31.88 2.61
N GLN A 189 0.92 -31.05 1.93
CA GLN A 189 1.46 -30.06 0.99
C GLN A 189 1.53 -28.65 1.61
N ILE A 190 2.70 -28.02 1.50
CA ILE A 190 2.84 -26.58 1.75
C ILE A 190 2.10 -25.86 0.63
N LYS A 191 1.01 -25.19 0.96
CA LYS A 191 0.16 -24.48 -0.01
C LYS A 191 0.51 -23.00 -0.05
N ALA A 192 0.33 -22.39 -1.23
CA ALA A 192 0.44 -20.94 -1.36
C ALA A 192 -0.52 -20.24 -0.38
N PRO A 193 -0.11 -19.10 0.17
CA PRO A 193 -0.97 -18.30 1.04
C PRO A 193 -2.29 -17.97 0.34
N ASN A 194 -3.40 -18.11 1.06
CA ASN A 194 -4.71 -17.77 0.52
C ASN A 194 -4.76 -16.29 0.16
N GLN A 195 -5.10 -16.01 -1.09
CA GLN A 195 -5.45 -14.66 -1.50
C GLN A 195 -6.88 -14.36 -1.02
N LEU A 196 -6.96 -13.77 0.16
CA LEU A 196 -8.25 -13.45 0.77
C LEU A 196 -8.89 -12.26 0.07
N THR A 197 -10.18 -12.40 -0.25
CA THR A 197 -11.00 -11.26 -0.69
C THR A 197 -10.89 -10.16 0.36
N ASN A 198 -10.63 -8.94 -0.08
CA ASN A 198 -10.50 -7.80 0.84
C ASN A 198 -11.14 -6.54 0.29
N TYR A 199 -11.62 -5.72 1.20
CA TYR A 199 -12.19 -4.41 0.93
C TYR A 199 -11.23 -3.34 1.40
N GLY A 200 -10.79 -2.49 0.48
CA GLY A 200 -9.89 -1.37 0.76
C GLY A 200 -10.58 -0.03 0.64
N VAL A 201 -10.34 0.87 1.58
CA VAL A 201 -10.76 2.28 1.52
C VAL A 201 -9.54 3.15 1.72
N PHE A 202 -9.21 3.99 0.74
CA PHE A 202 -8.13 4.96 0.85
C PHE A 202 -8.69 6.36 0.69
N THR A 203 -8.50 7.20 1.69
CA THR A 203 -9.01 8.58 1.69
C THR A 203 -7.97 9.55 2.21
N GLY A 204 -8.04 10.78 1.74
CA GLY A 204 -7.16 11.83 2.20
C GLY A 204 -7.59 13.21 1.74
N TYR A 205 -6.90 14.20 2.27
CA TYR A 205 -7.12 15.61 1.96
C TYR A 205 -5.80 16.36 1.86
N SER A 206 -5.66 17.26 0.88
CA SER A 206 -4.50 18.12 0.71
C SER A 206 -4.80 19.54 1.19
N PHE A 207 -4.42 19.88 2.42
CA PHE A 207 -4.59 21.25 2.95
C PHE A 207 -3.62 22.21 2.28
N ARG A 208 -4.11 22.98 1.30
CA ARG A 208 -3.33 23.98 0.54
C ARG A 208 -3.78 25.40 0.92
N LYS A 209 -2.84 26.22 1.33
CA LYS A 209 -3.08 27.65 1.50
C LYS A 209 -2.57 28.40 0.27
N ARG A 210 -3.38 29.35 -0.27
CA ARG A 210 -3.15 30.00 -1.57
C ARG A 210 -1.79 30.67 -1.74
N ASN A 211 -1.12 31.07 -0.65
CA ASN A 211 0.19 31.76 -0.68
C ASN A 211 1.29 30.98 0.02
N GLN A 212 1.11 29.68 0.28
CA GLN A 212 2.14 28.87 0.95
C GLN A 212 2.67 27.80 -0.01
N SER A 213 3.98 27.61 0.05
CA SER A 213 4.67 26.58 -0.73
C SER A 213 4.54 25.19 -0.12
N PHE A 214 3.99 25.07 1.09
CA PHE A 214 3.79 23.77 1.74
C PHE A 214 2.33 23.31 1.73
N VAL A 215 2.14 22.01 1.70
CA VAL A 215 0.85 21.32 1.73
C VAL A 215 0.92 20.25 2.82
N ILE A 216 -0.11 20.18 3.66
CA ILE A 216 -0.25 19.11 4.67
C ILE A 216 -1.23 18.09 4.10
N GLU A 217 -0.82 16.83 4.04
CA GLU A 217 -1.58 15.74 3.43
C GLU A 217 -1.78 14.60 4.44
N PRO A 218 -2.83 14.64 5.29
CA PRO A 218 -3.28 13.47 6.02
C PRO A 218 -3.99 12.50 5.09
N SER A 219 -3.76 11.21 5.27
CA SER A 219 -4.48 10.14 4.58
C SER A 219 -4.60 8.89 5.45
N VAL A 220 -5.63 8.11 5.16
CA VAL A 220 -5.95 6.87 5.86
C VAL A 220 -6.22 5.79 4.82
N PHE A 221 -5.61 4.62 5.01
CA PHE A 221 -5.96 3.41 4.29
C PHE A 221 -6.52 2.40 5.28
N PHE A 222 -7.73 1.96 5.04
CA PHE A 222 -8.42 0.91 5.80
C PHE A 222 -8.57 -0.32 4.91
N GLN A 223 -8.28 -1.50 5.44
CA GLN A 223 -8.45 -2.76 4.75
C GLN A 223 -9.16 -3.77 5.66
N TYR A 224 -10.15 -4.47 5.12
CA TYR A 224 -10.94 -5.46 5.82
C TYR A 224 -10.97 -6.78 5.06
N PHE A 225 -10.76 -7.89 5.77
CA PHE A 225 -10.77 -9.26 5.25
C PHE A 225 -11.98 -10.00 5.84
N PRO A 226 -13.05 -10.25 5.06
CA PRO A 226 -14.29 -10.86 5.57
C PRO A 226 -14.11 -12.30 6.05
N SER A 227 -13.15 -13.05 5.49
CA SER A 227 -12.93 -14.47 5.76
C SER A 227 -12.52 -14.75 7.20
N ASP A 228 -11.72 -13.87 7.79
CA ASP A 228 -11.19 -13.99 9.14
C ASP A 228 -11.49 -12.76 10.02
N GLN A 229 -12.30 -11.83 9.49
CA GLN A 229 -12.75 -10.60 10.14
C GLN A 229 -11.62 -9.65 10.57
N ARG A 230 -10.39 -9.87 10.08
CA ARG A 230 -9.27 -8.97 10.35
C ARG A 230 -9.47 -7.64 9.64
N SER A 231 -9.02 -6.59 10.30
CA SER A 231 -8.95 -5.28 9.67
C SER A 231 -7.70 -4.53 10.09
N VAL A 232 -7.19 -3.72 9.16
CA VAL A 232 -5.94 -2.97 9.30
C VAL A 232 -6.19 -1.53 8.91
N THR A 233 -5.59 -0.61 9.65
CA THR A 233 -5.62 0.82 9.33
C THR A 233 -4.19 1.36 9.24
N ASP A 234 -3.87 1.97 8.10
CA ASP A 234 -2.65 2.74 7.91
C ASP A 234 -2.97 4.23 8.01
N LEU A 235 -2.29 4.93 8.88
CA LEU A 235 -2.39 6.37 9.06
C LEU A 235 -1.16 7.02 8.46
N HIS A 236 -1.33 8.04 7.62
CA HIS A 236 -0.24 8.77 7.01
C HIS A 236 -0.42 10.27 7.21
N LEU A 237 0.65 10.94 7.51
CA LEU A 237 0.73 12.40 7.53
C LEU A 237 1.98 12.83 6.78
N LYS A 238 1.80 13.64 5.72
CA LYS A 238 2.91 14.22 4.95
C LYS A 238 2.84 15.73 4.97
N ILE A 239 4.01 16.36 5.05
CA ILE A 239 4.20 17.80 4.83
C ILE A 239 5.08 17.94 3.59
N ARG A 240 4.51 18.48 2.53
CA ARG A 240 5.15 18.61 1.22
C ARG A 240 5.48 20.08 0.93
N TRP A 241 6.71 20.35 0.55
CA TRP A 241 7.18 21.66 0.05
C TRP A 241 7.25 21.61 -1.46
N ARG A 242 6.50 22.49 -2.12
CA ARG A 242 6.41 22.57 -3.58
C ARG A 242 7.24 23.71 -4.13
N LYS A 243 7.93 23.44 -5.24
CA LYS A 243 8.57 24.41 -6.14
C LYS A 243 8.09 24.14 -7.57
N THR A 244 8.38 25.03 -8.50
CA THR A 244 7.84 24.96 -9.88
C THR A 244 8.05 23.62 -10.61
N LYS A 245 9.20 22.97 -10.42
CA LYS A 245 9.52 21.68 -11.09
C LYS A 245 10.03 20.62 -10.10
N SER A 246 9.87 20.85 -8.82
CA SER A 246 10.35 19.94 -7.78
C SER A 246 9.47 20.02 -6.55
N TYR A 247 9.48 18.98 -5.76
CA TYR A 247 8.95 19.00 -4.41
C TYR A 247 9.80 18.10 -3.51
N SER A 248 9.71 18.35 -2.22
CA SER A 248 10.20 17.44 -1.19
C SER A 248 9.14 17.30 -0.11
N TYR A 249 9.13 16.18 0.58
CA TYR A 249 8.25 15.98 1.72
C TYR A 249 8.96 15.23 2.83
N VAL A 250 8.47 15.41 4.03
CA VAL A 250 8.67 14.53 5.17
C VAL A 250 7.31 14.06 5.64
N GLY A 251 7.27 12.91 6.28
CA GLY A 251 6.04 12.37 6.80
C GLY A 251 6.26 11.26 7.80
N VAL A 252 5.16 10.77 8.31
CA VAL A 252 5.11 9.61 9.19
C VAL A 252 3.94 8.73 8.76
N SER A 253 4.17 7.42 8.82
CA SER A 253 3.16 6.38 8.62
C SER A 253 3.09 5.51 9.87
N SER A 254 1.92 4.98 10.17
CA SER A 254 1.73 4.02 11.24
C SER A 254 0.67 3.02 10.83
N ARG A 255 0.88 1.75 11.09
CA ARG A 255 -0.08 0.67 10.86
C ARG A 255 -0.60 0.15 12.18
N VAL A 256 -1.92 -0.03 12.24
CA VAL A 256 -2.65 -0.52 13.41
C VAL A 256 -3.54 -1.68 12.99
N LEU A 257 -3.49 -2.79 13.73
CA LEU A 257 -4.56 -3.79 13.67
C LEU A 257 -5.74 -3.26 14.45
N ASN A 258 -6.94 -3.24 13.84
CA ASN A 258 -8.09 -2.58 14.50
C ASN A 258 -8.57 -3.33 15.75
N GLU A 259 -8.31 -4.61 15.84
CA GLU A 259 -8.53 -5.41 17.06
C GLU A 259 -7.60 -5.00 18.22
N GLN A 260 -6.48 -4.32 17.90
CA GLN A 260 -5.46 -3.88 18.84
C GLN A 260 -5.15 -2.38 18.66
N PHE A 261 -6.16 -1.57 18.53
CA PHE A 261 -6.04 -0.15 18.11
C PHE A 261 -5.08 0.69 18.96
N GLY A 262 -4.87 0.34 20.22
CA GLY A 262 -3.92 1.03 21.11
C GLY A 262 -2.44 0.73 20.86
N ASN A 263 -2.12 -0.32 20.09
CA ASN A 263 -0.76 -0.80 19.85
C ASN A 263 -0.45 -0.82 18.37
N PRO A 264 0.16 0.24 17.80
CA PRO A 264 0.56 0.21 16.40
C PRO A 264 1.57 -0.90 16.15
N LEU A 265 1.51 -1.53 14.98
CA LEU A 265 2.51 -2.52 14.56
C LEU A 265 3.88 -1.89 14.37
N PHE A 266 3.87 -0.70 13.79
CA PHE A 266 5.07 0.09 13.56
C PHE A 266 4.74 1.57 13.42
N VAL A 267 5.79 2.37 13.55
CA VAL A 267 5.83 3.77 13.14
C VAL A 267 6.97 3.93 12.13
N ALA A 268 6.69 4.60 11.02
CA ALA A 268 7.62 4.75 9.92
C ALA A 268 7.79 6.22 9.52
N PRO A 269 8.83 6.91 9.98
CA PRO A 269 9.24 8.18 9.39
C PRO A 269 9.60 7.97 7.92
N MET A 270 9.23 8.95 7.09
CA MET A 270 9.47 8.92 5.65
C MET A 270 9.92 10.26 5.14
N PHE A 271 10.72 10.24 4.09
CA PHE A 271 10.98 11.42 3.30
C PHE A 271 10.94 11.08 1.80
N GLY A 272 10.69 12.09 0.98
CA GLY A 272 10.78 11.93 -0.46
C GLY A 272 11.06 13.25 -1.15
N MET A 273 11.59 13.13 -2.35
CA MET A 273 11.91 14.28 -3.20
C MET A 273 11.70 13.96 -4.66
N LYS A 274 11.25 14.98 -5.40
CA LYS A 274 11.18 14.96 -6.85
C LYS A 274 11.94 16.16 -7.40
N LYS A 275 12.82 15.92 -8.37
CA LYS A 275 13.55 16.96 -9.09
C LYS A 275 13.50 16.64 -10.60
N GLY A 276 12.79 17.48 -11.36
CA GLY A 276 12.55 17.19 -12.78
C GLY A 276 11.76 15.90 -12.98
N SER A 277 12.35 14.96 -13.70
CA SER A 277 11.77 13.62 -13.94
C SER A 277 12.12 12.58 -12.87
N LEU A 278 13.07 12.85 -12.01
CA LEU A 278 13.53 11.88 -11.01
C LEU A 278 12.77 12.02 -9.70
N PHE A 279 12.40 10.88 -9.12
CA PHE A 279 11.76 10.76 -7.81
C PHE A 279 12.56 9.80 -6.94
N LEU A 280 12.73 10.15 -5.68
CA LEU A 280 13.34 9.32 -4.65
C LEU A 280 12.51 9.42 -3.39
N ALA A 281 12.24 8.29 -2.75
CA ALA A 281 11.67 8.26 -1.41
C ALA A 281 12.34 7.17 -0.57
N TYR A 282 12.31 7.38 0.74
CA TYR A 282 12.82 6.45 1.72
C TYR A 282 11.92 6.46 2.96
N SER A 283 11.70 5.28 3.53
CA SER A 283 11.02 5.11 4.82
C SER A 283 11.78 4.10 5.66
N TYR A 284 11.86 4.39 6.95
CA TYR A 284 12.40 3.47 7.95
C TYR A 284 11.27 3.08 8.91
N GLN A 285 10.99 1.78 8.98
CA GLN A 285 9.93 1.25 9.81
C GLN A 285 10.49 0.75 11.13
N ILE A 286 10.00 1.31 12.20
CA ILE A 286 10.33 0.94 13.58
C ILE A 286 9.18 0.12 14.13
N ASN A 287 9.40 -1.18 14.36
CA ASN A 287 8.41 -2.03 14.98
C ASN A 287 8.19 -1.58 16.44
N THR A 288 6.94 -1.55 16.89
CA THR A 288 6.58 -1.08 18.24
C THR A 288 6.24 -2.23 19.19
N ASN A 289 6.34 -3.46 18.70
CA ASN A 289 6.12 -4.69 19.45
C ASN A 289 7.45 -5.35 19.89
N THR A 290 7.36 -6.50 20.54
CA THR A 290 8.52 -7.25 21.02
C THR A 290 9.48 -7.70 19.93
N VAL A 291 9.03 -7.77 18.68
CA VAL A 291 9.85 -8.08 17.50
C VAL A 291 10.99 -7.08 17.32
N PHE A 292 10.82 -5.83 17.77
CA PHE A 292 11.87 -4.80 17.76
C PHE A 292 13.15 -5.23 18.48
N ASN A 293 13.05 -6.07 19.51
CA ASN A 293 14.21 -6.53 20.26
C ASN A 293 15.12 -7.49 19.48
N TYR A 294 14.64 -8.02 18.36
CA TYR A 294 15.32 -9.06 17.57
C TYR A 294 15.75 -8.58 16.18
N ASN A 295 15.44 -7.34 15.80
CA ASN A 295 15.78 -6.83 14.48
C ASN A 295 16.05 -5.31 14.53
N SER A 296 16.70 -4.80 13.48
CA SER A 296 17.01 -3.37 13.32
C SER A 296 15.96 -2.63 12.48
N GLY A 297 14.69 -3.05 12.53
CA GLY A 297 13.61 -2.42 11.77
C GLY A 297 13.57 -2.85 10.29
N SER A 298 12.82 -2.10 9.48
CA SER A 298 12.68 -2.35 8.05
C SER A 298 12.98 -1.10 7.23
N HIS A 299 13.66 -1.27 6.12
CA HIS A 299 14.01 -0.20 5.20
C HIS A 299 13.22 -0.32 3.92
N GLN A 300 12.73 0.82 3.43
CA GLN A 300 12.03 0.88 2.16
C GLN A 300 12.57 2.04 1.33
N ILE A 301 12.88 1.78 0.07
CA ILE A 301 13.36 2.76 -0.88
C ILE A 301 12.49 2.74 -2.14
N THR A 302 12.20 3.92 -2.67
CA THR A 302 11.50 4.07 -3.95
C THR A 302 12.32 4.95 -4.88
N LEU A 303 12.64 4.42 -6.05
CA LEU A 303 13.19 5.17 -7.17
C LEU A 303 12.10 5.40 -8.20
N GLY A 304 12.04 6.56 -8.79
CA GLY A 304 11.00 6.88 -9.75
C GLY A 304 11.48 7.71 -10.92
N LEU A 305 10.80 7.48 -12.05
CA LEU A 305 10.96 8.27 -13.27
C LEU A 305 9.59 8.73 -13.73
N ASP A 306 9.45 10.06 -13.91
CA ASP A 306 8.24 10.71 -14.41
C ASP A 306 8.49 11.24 -15.82
N ILE A 307 7.85 10.64 -16.81
CA ILE A 307 7.97 11.01 -18.23
C ILE A 307 6.72 11.80 -18.62
N LYS A 308 6.92 13.06 -19.08
CA LYS A 308 5.83 13.93 -19.46
C LYS A 308 5.03 13.35 -20.63
N GLN A 309 3.72 13.24 -20.46
CA GLN A 309 2.79 12.84 -21.52
C GLN A 309 2.19 14.05 -22.24
N LYS A 310 1.58 13.81 -23.39
CA LYS A 310 0.80 14.84 -24.10
C LYS A 310 -0.34 15.34 -23.21
N PRO A 311 -0.72 16.62 -23.28
CA PRO A 311 -1.88 17.13 -22.58
C PRO A 311 -3.14 16.31 -22.91
N SER A 312 -4.01 16.14 -21.93
CA SER A 312 -5.33 15.52 -22.09
C SER A 312 -6.36 16.60 -22.39
N ALA A 313 -7.36 16.29 -23.20
CA ALA A 313 -8.54 17.13 -23.37
C ALA A 313 -9.47 17.04 -22.13
N CYS A 314 -9.39 15.98 -21.33
CA CYS A 314 -10.19 15.81 -20.11
C CYS A 314 -9.43 16.28 -18.86
N GLN A 315 -10.02 17.20 -18.11
CA GLN A 315 -9.51 17.57 -16.78
C GLN A 315 -9.59 16.40 -15.77
N CYS A 316 -10.40 15.39 -16.05
CA CYS A 316 -10.60 14.23 -15.19
C CYS A 316 -9.33 13.38 -14.95
N THR A 317 -8.30 13.57 -15.76
CA THR A 317 -7.00 12.90 -15.64
C THR A 317 -5.88 13.79 -15.10
N TYR A 318 -6.20 14.99 -14.59
CA TYR A 318 -5.23 15.88 -13.95
C TYR A 318 -5.22 15.78 -12.44
#